data_349a0b7c57fe9c8835ae62eae2b31e94
#
_entry.id   349a0b7c57fe9c8835ae62eae2b31e94
#
_cell.length_a   1.000
_cell.length_b   1.000
_cell.length_c   1.000
_cell.angle_alpha   90.00
_cell.angle_beta   90.00
_cell.angle_gamma   90.00
#
_symmetry.space_group_name_H-M   'P 1'
#
loop_
_entity.id
_entity.type
_entity.pdbx_description
1 polymer ?
#
loop_
_entity_poly.entity_id
_entity_poly.type
_entity_poly.pdbx_seq_one_letter_code
_entity_poly.pdbx_strand_id
1 'polypeptide(L)'
;MSFEKYKDKGLSGLTNLGNTCFLNSTMQVLSHTYELNNFLDIKTYKKKLNNKYDSALLIVWDELRGLLWKENCIVSPFKFVKIVQKLAQLKGQDMFTGFDQNDLPEFLIFVIDCFHTSVSREIKMTI
;
A
#
# COMPACT_ATOMS: atom_id res chain seq x y z
N MET A 1 -0.18 13.98 17.94
CA MET A 1 -0.55 12.63 17.47
C MET A 1 -0.91 11.78 18.69
N SER A 2 -2.07 11.14 18.67
CA SER A 2 -2.47 10.21 19.74
C SER A 2 -2.13 8.78 19.33
N PHE A 3 -1.54 8.02 20.26
CA PHE A 3 -1.23 6.60 20.03
C PHE A 3 -2.28 5.65 20.62
N GLU A 4 -3.34 6.19 21.23
CA GLU A 4 -4.38 5.36 21.86
C GLU A 4 -5.03 4.37 20.87
N LYS A 5 -5.25 4.79 19.63
CA LYS A 5 -5.84 3.94 18.60
C LYS A 5 -4.98 2.74 18.21
N TYR A 6 -3.69 2.74 18.59
CA TYR A 6 -2.77 1.63 18.29
C TYR A 6 -2.59 0.69 19.48
N LYS A 7 -3.12 1.04 20.64
CA LYS A 7 -2.92 0.28 21.88
C LYS A 7 -3.50 -1.13 21.76
N ASP A 8 -2.71 -2.11 22.17
CA ASP A 8 -3.07 -3.54 22.15
C ASP A 8 -3.41 -4.08 20.76
N LYS A 9 -2.94 -3.39 19.71
CA LYS A 9 -3.13 -3.75 18.31
C LYS A 9 -1.79 -3.87 17.60
N GLY A 10 -1.82 -4.15 16.31
CA GLY A 10 -0.60 -4.23 15.50
C GLY A 10 0.03 -5.62 15.48
N LEU A 11 -0.65 -6.63 16.01
CA LEU A 11 -0.17 -8.01 16.02
C LEU A 11 -0.83 -8.86 14.93
N SER A 12 -1.47 -8.23 13.95
CA SER A 12 -2.08 -8.92 12.82
C SER A 12 -1.01 -9.41 11.85
N GLY A 13 -1.23 -10.63 11.34
CA GLY A 13 -0.36 -11.22 10.33
C GLY A 13 -0.99 -11.15 8.94
N LEU A 14 -0.16 -11.28 7.91
CA LEU A 14 -0.58 -11.38 6.52
C LEU A 14 -0.35 -12.79 6.01
N THR A 15 -1.37 -13.38 5.37
CA THR A 15 -1.27 -14.70 4.77
C THR A 15 -0.22 -14.68 3.65
N ASN A 16 0.66 -15.67 3.63
CA ASN A 16 1.59 -15.87 2.53
C ASN A 16 0.85 -16.54 1.36
N LEU A 17 0.80 -15.87 0.21
CA LEU A 17 0.11 -16.33 -1.00
C LEU A 17 1.09 -16.92 -2.02
N GLY A 18 2.09 -17.66 -1.57
CA GLY A 18 3.21 -18.14 -2.35
C GLY A 18 4.44 -17.32 -1.96
N ASN A 19 5.35 -17.03 -2.86
CA ASN A 19 6.58 -16.31 -2.54
C ASN A 19 6.32 -14.80 -2.33
N THR A 20 5.40 -14.43 -1.44
CA THR A 20 5.03 -13.03 -1.18
C THR A 20 5.60 -12.48 0.12
N CYS A 21 6.62 -13.12 0.71
CA CYS A 21 7.21 -12.64 1.96
C CYS A 21 7.79 -11.23 1.83
N PHE A 22 8.38 -10.88 0.68
CA PHE A 22 8.88 -9.54 0.42
C PHE A 22 7.75 -8.49 0.50
N LEU A 23 6.59 -8.82 -0.05
CA LEU A 23 5.40 -7.97 -0.03
C LEU A 23 4.86 -7.85 1.39
N ASN A 24 4.69 -8.97 2.07
CA ASN A 24 4.12 -8.99 3.42
C ASN A 24 5.01 -8.22 4.40
N SER A 25 6.34 -8.35 4.30
CA SER A 25 7.28 -7.60 5.14
C SER A 25 7.16 -6.09 4.90
N THR A 26 7.09 -5.67 3.65
CA THR A 26 6.90 -4.26 3.28
C THR A 26 5.59 -3.71 3.82
N MET A 27 4.50 -4.47 3.68
CA MET A 27 3.19 -4.05 4.16
C MET A 27 3.15 -3.90 5.68
N GLN A 28 3.82 -4.78 6.41
CA GLN A 28 3.90 -4.65 7.87
C GLN A 28 4.66 -3.39 8.29
N VAL A 29 5.77 -3.08 7.62
CA VAL A 29 6.52 -1.84 7.89
C VAL A 29 5.66 -0.61 7.60
N LEU A 30 4.98 -0.58 6.44
CA LEU A 30 4.10 0.54 6.08
C LEU A 30 2.93 0.67 7.06
N SER A 31 2.36 -0.45 7.51
CA SER A 31 1.28 -0.46 8.49
C SER A 31 1.68 0.17 9.81
N HIS A 32 2.95 0.11 10.18
CA HIS A 32 3.47 0.71 11.41
C HIS A 32 4.10 2.10 11.18
N THR A 33 3.92 2.67 10.01
CA THR A 33 4.31 4.05 9.71
C THR A 33 3.16 4.97 10.07
N TYR A 34 3.19 5.51 11.28
CA TYR A 34 2.04 6.21 11.88
C TYR A 34 1.70 7.51 11.16
N GLU A 35 2.68 8.20 10.59
CA GLU A 35 2.46 9.40 9.80
C GLU A 35 1.61 9.10 8.55
N LEU A 36 1.90 7.99 7.88
CA LEU A 36 1.10 7.53 6.73
C LEU A 36 -0.31 7.16 7.18
N ASN A 37 -0.44 6.46 8.31
CA ASN A 37 -1.75 6.10 8.85
C ASN A 37 -2.59 7.33 9.16
N ASN A 38 -1.99 8.35 9.76
CA ASN A 38 -2.69 9.60 10.08
C ASN A 38 -3.18 10.32 8.81
N PHE A 39 -2.35 10.36 7.78
CA PHE A 39 -2.73 10.92 6.49
C PHE A 39 -3.95 10.20 5.90
N LEU A 40 -3.97 8.86 5.96
CA LEU A 40 -5.06 8.06 5.42
C LEU A 40 -6.31 8.11 6.29
N ASP A 41 -6.17 8.21 7.62
CA ASP A 41 -7.31 8.26 8.54
C ASP A 41 -8.19 9.50 8.34
N ILE A 42 -7.61 10.61 7.94
CA ILE A 42 -8.35 11.85 7.68
C ILE A 42 -9.33 11.69 6.51
N LYS A 43 -9.06 10.76 5.59
CA LYS A 43 -9.86 10.48 4.39
C LYS A 43 -9.94 11.63 3.37
N THR A 44 -9.35 12.79 3.66
CA THR A 44 -9.30 13.89 2.70
C THR A 44 -8.43 13.59 1.50
N TYR A 45 -7.50 12.62 1.62
CA TYR A 45 -6.67 12.21 0.49
C TYR A 45 -7.51 11.72 -0.69
N LYS A 46 -8.71 11.18 -0.44
CA LYS A 46 -9.61 10.68 -1.50
C LYS A 46 -9.99 11.78 -2.49
N LYS A 47 -10.06 13.02 -2.03
CA LYS A 47 -10.33 14.17 -2.89
C LYS A 47 -9.11 14.58 -3.72
N LYS A 48 -7.92 14.12 -3.33
CA LYS A 48 -6.66 14.43 -4.02
C LYS A 48 -6.25 13.35 -5.00
N LEU A 49 -6.96 12.23 -5.04
CA LEU A 49 -6.66 11.13 -5.95
C LEU A 49 -6.88 11.58 -7.40
N ASN A 50 -5.94 11.22 -8.27
CA ASN A 50 -6.06 11.47 -9.70
C ASN A 50 -6.75 10.28 -10.39
N ASN A 51 -6.88 10.35 -11.72
CA ASN A 51 -7.55 9.31 -12.52
C ASN A 51 -6.62 8.17 -12.93
N LYS A 52 -5.39 8.14 -12.44
CA LYS A 52 -4.44 7.09 -12.78
C LYS A 52 -4.77 5.81 -12.01
N TYR A 53 -4.42 4.67 -12.59
CA TYR A 53 -4.65 3.37 -11.95
C TYR A 53 -3.91 3.24 -10.61
N ASP A 54 -2.82 4.00 -10.42
CA ASP A 54 -2.08 4.06 -9.17
C ASP A 54 -2.98 4.38 -7.97
N SER A 55 -4.03 5.17 -8.18
CA SER A 55 -5.00 5.49 -7.12
C SER A 55 -5.68 4.26 -6.56
N ALA A 56 -5.90 3.23 -7.37
CA ALA A 56 -6.48 1.98 -6.90
C ALA A 56 -5.59 1.30 -5.86
N LEU A 57 -4.27 1.39 -6.02
CA LEU A 57 -3.34 0.78 -5.05
C LEU A 57 -3.44 1.47 -3.69
N LEU A 58 -3.50 2.79 -3.66
CA LEU A 58 -3.62 3.52 -2.40
C LEU A 58 -4.94 3.22 -1.70
N ILE A 59 -6.04 3.12 -2.46
CA ILE A 59 -7.35 2.77 -1.92
C ILE A 59 -7.34 1.36 -1.30
N VAL A 60 -6.82 0.36 -2.02
CA VAL A 60 -6.79 -1.01 -1.48
C VAL A 60 -5.79 -1.14 -0.33
N TRP A 61 -4.72 -0.34 -0.32
CA TRP A 61 -3.82 -0.27 0.83
C TRP A 61 -4.56 0.25 2.07
N ASP A 62 -5.34 1.33 1.93
CA ASP A 62 -6.11 1.88 3.04
C ASP A 62 -7.12 0.87 3.60
N GLU A 63 -7.78 0.11 2.73
CA GLU A 63 -8.68 -0.97 3.14
C GLU A 63 -7.94 -2.06 3.92
N LEU A 64 -6.80 -2.52 3.40
CA LEU A 64 -5.99 -3.57 4.03
C LEU A 64 -5.47 -3.10 5.39
N ARG A 65 -4.97 -1.87 5.45
CA ARG A 65 -4.49 -1.26 6.68
C ARG A 65 -5.61 -1.21 7.73
N GLY A 66 -6.82 -0.84 7.32
CA GLY A 66 -7.98 -0.82 8.21
C GLY A 66 -8.25 -2.18 8.82
N LEU A 67 -8.15 -3.25 8.03
CA LEU A 67 -8.33 -4.61 8.53
C LEU A 67 -7.23 -5.02 9.50
N LEU A 68 -5.98 -4.63 9.24
CA LEU A 68 -4.83 -4.96 10.10
C LEU A 68 -4.94 -4.30 11.48
N TRP A 69 -5.56 -3.12 11.56
CA TRP A 69 -5.65 -2.36 12.80
C TRP A 69 -6.99 -2.47 13.51
N LYS A 70 -7.99 -3.13 12.90
CA LYS A 70 -9.30 -3.30 13.50
C LYS A 70 -9.23 -4.23 14.72
N GLU A 71 -8.57 -5.38 14.56
CA GLU A 71 -8.35 -6.35 15.61
C GLU A 71 -7.14 -7.21 15.26
N ASN A 72 -6.53 -7.86 16.24
CA ASN A 72 -5.40 -8.75 16.00
C ASN A 72 -5.90 -10.04 15.37
N CYS A 73 -5.52 -10.29 14.13
CA CYS A 73 -5.99 -11.43 13.33
C CYS A 73 -5.02 -11.73 12.19
N ILE A 74 -5.35 -12.74 11.40
CA ILE A 74 -4.63 -13.05 10.15
C ILE A 74 -5.47 -12.52 9.00
N VAL A 75 -4.87 -11.69 8.14
CA VAL A 75 -5.53 -11.05 7.02
C VAL A 75 -4.90 -11.52 5.71
N SER A 76 -5.72 -11.85 4.72
CA SER A 76 -5.25 -12.17 3.38
C SER A 76 -5.06 -10.89 2.56
N PRO A 77 -3.86 -10.63 2.04
CA PRO A 77 -3.61 -9.45 1.20
C PRO A 77 -3.95 -9.67 -0.27
N PHE A 78 -4.83 -10.61 -0.59
CA PHE A 78 -5.07 -11.06 -1.96
C PHE A 78 -5.48 -9.91 -2.89
N LYS A 79 -6.41 -9.05 -2.45
CA LYS A 79 -6.89 -7.93 -3.24
C LYS A 79 -5.76 -6.93 -3.54
N PHE A 80 -4.93 -6.64 -2.54
CA PHE A 80 -3.77 -5.77 -2.70
C PHE A 80 -2.77 -6.37 -3.69
N VAL A 81 -2.46 -7.66 -3.55
CA VAL A 81 -1.54 -8.37 -4.44
C VAL A 81 -2.02 -8.29 -5.89
N LYS A 82 -3.32 -8.49 -6.14
CA LYS A 82 -3.88 -8.42 -7.48
C LYS A 82 -3.70 -7.04 -8.10
N ILE A 83 -3.90 -5.97 -7.35
CA ILE A 83 -3.70 -4.61 -7.85
C ILE A 83 -2.21 -4.35 -8.13
N VAL A 84 -1.31 -4.83 -7.26
CA VAL A 84 0.14 -4.72 -7.50
C VAL A 84 0.51 -5.40 -8.83
N GLN A 85 0.03 -6.61 -9.05
CA GLN A 85 0.32 -7.34 -10.29
C GLN A 85 -0.20 -6.60 -11.51
N LYS A 86 -1.40 -6.05 -11.43
CA LYS A 86 -2.00 -5.29 -12.53
C LYS A 86 -1.21 -4.02 -12.84
N LEU A 87 -0.83 -3.26 -11.81
CA LEU A 87 -0.02 -2.06 -11.97
C LEU A 87 1.36 -2.38 -12.54
N ALA A 88 1.98 -3.47 -12.08
CA ALA A 88 3.27 -3.89 -12.59
C ALA A 88 3.21 -4.20 -14.08
N GLN A 89 2.15 -4.87 -14.52
CA GLN A 89 1.93 -5.13 -15.95
C GLN A 89 1.77 -3.84 -16.75
N LEU A 90 0.97 -2.90 -16.23
CA LEU A 90 0.72 -1.63 -16.91
C LEU A 90 1.97 -0.76 -17.01
N LYS A 91 2.89 -0.88 -16.03
CA LYS A 91 4.13 -0.12 -15.99
C LYS A 91 5.31 -0.86 -16.64
N GLY A 92 5.12 -2.07 -17.13
CA GLY A 92 6.18 -2.88 -17.72
C GLY A 92 7.19 -3.42 -16.71
N GLN A 93 6.80 -3.57 -15.45
CA GLN A 93 7.64 -4.07 -14.36
C GLN A 93 7.41 -5.58 -14.21
N ASP A 94 8.09 -6.38 -15.01
CA ASP A 94 7.87 -7.83 -15.05
C ASP A 94 8.12 -8.52 -13.70
N MET A 95 8.95 -7.94 -12.83
CA MET A 95 9.33 -8.51 -11.53
C MET A 95 8.15 -8.75 -10.60
N PHE A 96 7.10 -7.93 -10.66
CA PHE A 96 6.00 -7.97 -9.70
C PHE A 96 4.70 -8.50 -10.30
N THR A 97 4.77 -9.15 -11.46
CA THR A 97 3.58 -9.65 -12.16
C THR A 97 3.12 -11.04 -11.72
N GLY A 98 3.94 -11.76 -10.96
CA GLY A 98 3.67 -13.10 -10.48
C GLY A 98 3.93 -13.26 -8.99
N PHE A 99 4.07 -14.52 -8.54
CA PHE A 99 4.32 -14.86 -7.15
C PHE A 99 5.78 -15.25 -6.89
N ASP A 100 6.72 -14.84 -7.74
CA ASP A 100 8.13 -15.09 -7.55
C ASP A 100 8.70 -14.17 -6.46
N GLN A 101 9.77 -14.63 -5.79
CA GLN A 101 10.49 -13.81 -4.82
C GLN A 101 11.14 -12.62 -5.52
N ASN A 102 11.03 -11.46 -4.91
CA ASN A 102 11.58 -10.21 -5.44
C ASN A 102 12.36 -9.47 -4.35
N ASP A 103 13.17 -8.51 -4.77
CA ASP A 103 13.94 -7.68 -3.87
C ASP A 103 13.01 -6.72 -3.12
N LEU A 104 13.06 -6.77 -1.78
CA LEU A 104 12.22 -5.95 -0.92
C LEU A 104 12.43 -4.45 -1.14
N PRO A 105 13.66 -3.91 -1.20
CA PRO A 105 13.85 -2.48 -1.48
C PRO A 105 13.26 -2.02 -2.80
N GLU A 106 13.37 -2.80 -3.85
CA GLU A 106 12.77 -2.46 -5.14
C GLU A 106 11.25 -2.46 -5.07
N PHE A 107 10.66 -3.40 -4.36
CA PHE A 107 9.22 -3.45 -4.16
C PHE A 107 8.74 -2.24 -3.34
N LEU A 108 9.46 -1.87 -2.29
CA LEU A 108 9.11 -0.71 -1.47
C LEU A 108 9.11 0.57 -2.31
N ILE A 109 10.11 0.76 -3.16
CA ILE A 109 10.19 1.91 -4.06
C ILE A 109 9.00 1.91 -5.01
N PHE A 110 8.65 0.76 -5.58
CA PHE A 110 7.50 0.62 -6.47
C PHE A 110 6.21 1.09 -5.80
N VAL A 111 5.95 0.63 -4.58
CA VAL A 111 4.73 0.97 -3.83
C VAL A 111 4.70 2.47 -3.51
N ILE A 112 5.80 3.03 -3.03
CA ILE A 112 5.89 4.45 -2.69
C ILE A 112 5.68 5.32 -3.93
N ASP A 113 6.26 4.94 -5.07
CA ASP A 113 6.04 5.65 -6.33
C ASP A 113 4.58 5.63 -6.74
N CYS A 114 3.89 4.50 -6.59
CA CYS A 114 2.46 4.41 -6.88
C CYS A 114 1.65 5.32 -5.97
N PHE A 115 1.95 5.33 -4.67
CA PHE A 115 1.27 6.20 -3.72
C PHE A 115 1.50 7.68 -4.04
N HIS A 116 2.72 8.04 -4.34
CA HIS A 116 3.07 9.41 -4.72
C HIS A 116 2.33 9.82 -5.99
N THR A 117 2.36 8.97 -7.02
CA THR A 117 1.70 9.24 -8.29
C THR A 117 0.20 9.42 -8.11
N SER A 118 -0.44 8.67 -7.20
CA SER A 118 -1.89 8.71 -7.00
C SER A 118 -2.37 10.07 -6.49
N VAL A 119 -1.53 10.82 -5.78
CA VAL A 119 -1.89 12.13 -5.20
C VAL A 119 -1.12 13.28 -5.83
N SER A 120 -0.28 13.01 -6.83
CA SER A 120 0.52 14.05 -7.48
C SER A 120 -0.33 14.90 -8.41
N ARG A 121 0.09 16.16 -8.60
CA ARG A 121 -0.54 17.11 -9.52
C ARG A 121 0.47 17.59 -10.53
N GLU A 122 0.02 17.73 -11.77
CA GLU A 122 0.81 18.41 -12.78
C GLU A 122 0.61 19.92 -12.64
N ILE A 123 1.72 20.65 -12.51
CA ILE A 123 1.70 22.11 -12.50
C ILE A 123 2.24 22.56 -13.84
N LYS A 124 1.38 23.22 -14.63
CA LYS A 124 1.81 23.86 -15.88
C LYS A 124 2.28 25.27 -15.56
N MET A 125 3.57 25.51 -15.79
CA MET A 125 4.14 26.85 -15.67
C MET A 125 4.15 27.49 -17.06
N THR A 126 3.42 28.59 -17.20
CA THR A 126 3.47 29.41 -18.40
C THR A 126 4.47 30.55 -18.16
N ILE A 127 5.49 30.61 -18.99
CA ILE A 127 6.50 31.69 -18.94
C ILE A 127 6.10 32.78 -19.92
#